data_4cbd315ea8c3af7a4b37658d670a0bb7
#
_entry.id   4cbd315ea8c3af7a4b37658d670a0bb7
#
_cell.length_a   1.000
_cell.length_b   1.000
_cell.length_c   1.000
_cell.angle_alpha   90.00
_cell.angle_beta   90.00
_cell.angle_gamma   90.00
#
_symmetry.space_group_name_H-M   'P 1'
#
loop_
_entity.id
_entity.type
_entity.pdbx_description
1 polymer ?
#
loop_
_entity_poly.entity_id
_entity_poly.type
_entity_poly.pdbx_seq_one_letter_code
_entity_poly.pdbx_strand_id
1 'polypeptide(L)'
;MEAFTLDSTEIIVLATAGGLFLIQIIYYLCLYNRIHARSRAVKQGDTHFTQELPPISVIICAREESENLRRNLGAVLEQDYPQFEVIVINDGNTDESEDYLTILEEKYPHLYHSFVPDSSRYISRKKLAVTLGIKDSKYEWLVFTNANCMPQSNQWLRLMARNFTSRTQV
;
A
#
# COMPACT_ATOMS: atom_id res chain seq x y z
N MET A 1 51.32 30.13 0.55
CA MET A 1 50.18 29.35 1.08
C MET A 1 49.29 30.33 1.82
N GLU A 2 48.22 30.79 1.17
CA GLU A 2 47.24 31.64 1.87
C GLU A 2 46.48 30.77 2.85
N ALA A 3 46.50 31.12 4.12
CA ALA A 3 45.71 30.43 5.13
C ALA A 3 44.24 30.76 4.88
N PHE A 4 43.45 29.75 4.61
CA PHE A 4 41.98 29.86 4.44
C PHE A 4 41.39 30.21 5.81
N THR A 5 41.13 31.50 6.04
CA THR A 5 40.51 31.98 7.27
C THR A 5 39.02 32.16 7.01
N LEU A 6 38.21 31.29 7.65
CA LEU A 6 36.72 31.37 7.59
C LEU A 6 36.28 32.62 8.39
N ASP A 7 35.36 33.37 7.81
CA ASP A 7 34.67 34.46 8.50
C ASP A 7 33.68 33.92 9.54
N SER A 8 33.35 34.72 10.54
CA SER A 8 32.43 34.33 11.62
C SER A 8 31.05 33.88 11.11
N THR A 9 30.56 34.47 10.02
CA THR A 9 29.32 34.08 9.35
C THR A 9 29.42 32.68 8.69
N GLU A 10 30.55 32.39 8.05
CA GLU A 10 30.78 31.07 7.42
C GLU A 10 30.87 29.96 8.46
N ILE A 11 31.51 30.27 9.63
CA ILE A 11 31.58 29.30 10.74
C ILE A 11 30.17 28.98 11.28
N ILE A 12 29.32 30.00 11.46
CA ILE A 12 27.95 29.82 11.93
C ILE A 12 27.13 28.96 10.94
N VAL A 13 27.23 29.26 9.64
CA VAL A 13 26.54 28.50 8.59
C VAL A 13 27.01 27.05 8.56
N LEU A 14 28.33 26.83 8.65
CA LEU A 14 28.89 25.48 8.66
C LEU A 14 28.46 24.67 9.90
N ALA A 15 28.47 25.33 11.08
CA ALA A 15 28.03 24.70 12.33
C ALA A 15 26.56 24.35 12.31
N THR A 16 25.69 25.23 11.79
CA THR A 16 24.25 24.95 11.66
C THR A 16 23.99 23.84 10.64
N ALA A 17 24.63 23.86 9.49
CA ALA A 17 24.54 22.81 8.50
C ALA A 17 25.01 21.44 9.04
N GLY A 18 26.13 21.42 9.75
CA GLY A 18 26.66 20.22 10.41
C GLY A 18 25.72 19.68 11.48
N GLY A 19 25.11 20.56 12.28
CA GLY A 19 24.12 20.21 13.29
C GLY A 19 22.88 19.57 12.68
N LEU A 20 22.33 20.17 11.62
CA LEU A 20 21.18 19.60 10.89
C LEU A 20 21.51 18.26 10.26
N PHE A 21 22.70 18.11 9.69
CA PHE A 21 23.15 16.84 9.10
C PHE A 21 23.30 15.73 10.16
N LEU A 22 23.81 16.04 11.34
CA LEU A 22 23.88 15.10 12.46
C LEU A 22 22.49 14.66 12.92
N ILE A 23 21.54 15.58 13.06
CA ILE A 23 20.14 15.27 13.38
C ILE A 23 19.56 14.31 12.34
N GLN A 24 19.80 14.57 11.06
CA GLN A 24 19.35 13.72 9.97
C GLN A 24 19.95 12.31 10.06
N ILE A 25 21.24 12.18 10.32
CA ILE A 25 21.92 10.89 10.49
C ILE A 25 21.30 10.13 11.68
N ILE A 26 21.12 10.77 12.82
CA ILE A 26 20.53 10.16 14.02
C ILE A 26 19.10 9.66 13.70
N TYR A 27 18.31 10.48 13.02
CA TYR A 27 16.96 10.09 12.61
C TYR A 27 16.97 8.82 11.73
N TYR A 28 17.83 8.79 10.70
CA TYR A 28 17.96 7.62 9.84
C TYR A 28 18.44 6.38 10.61
N LEU A 29 19.43 6.50 11.45
CA LEU A 29 19.93 5.40 12.25
C LEU A 29 18.84 4.85 13.19
N CYS A 30 18.07 5.72 13.85
CA CYS A 30 16.97 5.33 14.70
C CYS A 30 15.88 4.59 13.91
N LEU A 31 15.51 5.09 12.72
CA LEU A 31 14.48 4.49 11.87
C LEU A 31 14.91 3.11 11.36
N TYR A 32 16.11 3.00 10.79
CA TYR A 32 16.62 1.74 10.28
C TYR A 32 16.87 0.70 11.38
N ASN A 33 17.36 1.13 12.55
CA ASN A 33 17.48 0.22 13.70
C ASN A 33 16.16 -0.36 14.16
N ARG A 34 15.05 0.41 14.10
CA ARG A 34 13.72 -0.11 14.43
C ARG A 34 13.27 -1.20 13.44
N ILE A 35 13.54 -1.03 12.14
CA ILE A 35 13.22 -2.01 11.11
C ILE A 35 14.06 -3.29 11.33
N HIS A 36 15.36 -3.13 11.56
CA HIS A 36 16.25 -4.26 11.84
C HIS A 36 15.90 -4.99 13.15
N ALA A 37 15.55 -4.25 14.20
CA ALA A 37 15.12 -4.82 15.47
C ALA A 37 13.83 -5.64 15.28
N ARG A 38 12.85 -5.12 14.51
CA ARG A 38 11.62 -5.86 14.18
C ARG A 38 11.92 -7.11 13.37
N SER A 39 12.79 -7.03 12.38
CA SER A 39 13.19 -8.19 11.58
C SER A 39 13.89 -9.27 12.41
N ARG A 40 14.73 -8.88 13.38
CA ARG A 40 15.36 -9.80 14.32
C ARG A 40 14.36 -10.45 15.27
N ALA A 41 13.46 -9.66 15.86
CA ALA A 41 12.39 -10.16 16.73
C ALA A 41 11.51 -11.18 16.03
N VAL A 42 11.15 -10.94 14.75
CA VAL A 42 10.41 -11.91 13.93
C VAL A 42 11.20 -13.19 13.72
N LYS A 43 12.51 -13.12 13.43
CA LYS A 43 13.37 -14.29 13.24
C LYS A 43 13.60 -15.08 14.53
N GLN A 44 13.58 -14.42 15.69
CA GLN A 44 13.76 -15.02 17.01
C GLN A 44 12.46 -15.57 17.61
N GLY A 45 11.32 -15.35 16.94
CA GLY A 45 10.02 -15.79 17.44
C GLY A 45 9.43 -14.92 18.58
N ASP A 46 10.09 -13.80 18.93
CA ASP A 46 9.66 -12.87 19.98
C ASP A 46 8.47 -11.99 19.58
N THR A 47 7.92 -12.21 18.40
CA THR A 47 6.82 -11.41 17.88
C THR A 47 5.52 -12.18 17.99
N HIS A 48 4.59 -11.69 18.79
CA HIS A 48 3.23 -12.22 18.83
C HIS A 48 2.47 -11.76 17.59
N PHE A 49 2.26 -12.68 16.66
CA PHE A 49 1.35 -12.50 15.53
C PHE A 49 -0.05 -12.95 15.95
N THR A 50 -1.07 -12.24 15.46
CA THR A 50 -2.43 -12.77 15.62
C THR A 50 -2.61 -14.03 14.78
N GLN A 51 -3.31 -15.00 15.33
CA GLN A 51 -3.77 -16.17 14.60
C GLN A 51 -5.17 -15.95 14.02
N GLU A 52 -5.83 -14.87 14.43
CA GLU A 52 -7.11 -14.48 13.88
C GLU A 52 -6.91 -14.01 12.43
N LEU A 53 -7.78 -14.47 11.56
CA LEU A 53 -7.83 -14.09 10.15
C LEU A 53 -9.15 -13.32 9.92
N PRO A 54 -9.19 -12.03 10.26
CA PRO A 54 -10.40 -11.23 10.11
C PRO A 54 -10.74 -11.06 8.63
N PRO A 55 -12.01 -10.89 8.27
CA PRO A 55 -12.41 -10.60 6.90
C PRO A 55 -11.74 -9.34 6.35
N ILE A 56 -11.33 -9.38 5.07
CA ILE A 56 -10.55 -8.30 4.43
C ILE A 56 -11.22 -7.86 3.13
N SER A 57 -11.31 -6.54 2.92
CA SER A 57 -11.60 -5.96 1.62
C SER A 57 -10.30 -5.47 0.96
N VAL A 58 -9.94 -6.06 -0.18
CA VAL A 58 -8.79 -5.65 -0.99
C VAL A 58 -9.27 -4.64 -2.04
N ILE A 59 -8.75 -3.43 -1.99
CA ILE A 59 -9.13 -2.33 -2.88
C ILE A 59 -8.01 -2.10 -3.90
N ILE A 60 -8.35 -2.17 -5.18
CA ILE A 60 -7.47 -1.94 -6.31
C ILE A 60 -8.00 -0.73 -7.10
N CYS A 61 -7.21 0.34 -7.18
CA CYS A 61 -7.52 1.46 -8.06
C CYS A 61 -6.73 1.29 -9.36
N ALA A 62 -7.43 1.15 -10.47
CA ALA A 62 -6.86 1.00 -11.80
C ALA A 62 -7.25 2.17 -12.69
N ARG A 63 -6.31 2.71 -13.45
CA ARG A 63 -6.55 3.74 -14.45
C ARG A 63 -5.80 3.42 -15.73
N GLU A 64 -6.57 3.07 -16.78
CA GLU A 64 -5.99 2.66 -18.08
C GLU A 64 -4.96 1.51 -17.92
N GLU A 65 -5.26 0.57 -17.01
CA GLU A 65 -4.34 -0.52 -16.62
C GLU A 65 -4.89 -1.90 -16.99
N SER A 66 -5.62 -2.03 -18.10
CA SER A 66 -6.24 -3.29 -18.55
C SER A 66 -5.22 -4.44 -18.66
N GLU A 67 -4.03 -4.17 -19.20
CA GLU A 67 -2.97 -5.17 -19.34
C GLU A 67 -2.42 -5.65 -17.97
N ASN A 68 -2.23 -4.72 -17.03
CA ASN A 68 -1.79 -5.05 -15.68
C ASN A 68 -2.85 -5.84 -14.91
N LEU A 69 -4.12 -5.48 -15.05
CA LEU A 69 -5.23 -6.23 -14.47
C LEU A 69 -5.27 -7.67 -15.01
N ARG A 70 -5.15 -7.84 -16.34
CA ARG A 70 -5.11 -9.18 -16.96
C ARG A 70 -3.96 -10.05 -16.45
N ARG A 71 -2.82 -9.44 -16.16
CA ARG A 71 -1.62 -10.14 -15.67
C ARG A 71 -1.67 -10.47 -14.19
N ASN A 72 -2.13 -9.54 -13.35
CA ASN A 72 -1.86 -9.56 -11.92
C ASN A 72 -3.10 -9.89 -11.07
N LEU A 73 -4.32 -9.59 -11.56
CA LEU A 73 -5.55 -9.69 -10.77
C LEU A 73 -5.82 -11.14 -10.32
N GLY A 74 -5.53 -12.12 -11.17
CA GLY A 74 -5.69 -13.54 -10.82
C GLY A 74 -4.91 -13.93 -9.57
N ALA A 75 -3.68 -13.45 -9.42
CA ALA A 75 -2.86 -13.72 -8.24
C ALA A 75 -3.44 -13.11 -6.95
N VAL A 76 -4.22 -12.02 -7.04
CA VAL A 76 -4.94 -11.44 -5.91
C VAL A 76 -6.21 -12.23 -5.60
N LEU A 77 -6.92 -12.68 -6.61
CA LEU A 77 -8.16 -13.45 -6.47
C LEU A 77 -7.95 -14.86 -5.93
N GLU A 78 -6.77 -15.45 -6.16
CA GLU A 78 -6.43 -16.82 -5.77
C GLU A 78 -5.62 -16.89 -4.48
N GLN A 79 -5.82 -15.93 -3.57
CA GLN A 79 -5.17 -15.95 -2.26
C GLN A 79 -5.78 -17.03 -1.36
N ASP A 80 -4.91 -17.74 -0.62
CA ASP A 80 -5.33 -18.70 0.41
C ASP A 80 -5.73 -17.95 1.69
N TYR A 81 -6.93 -17.38 1.67
CA TYR A 81 -7.48 -16.63 2.79
C TYR A 81 -8.96 -16.99 3.00
N PRO A 82 -9.43 -17.20 4.26
CA PRO A 82 -10.75 -17.77 4.52
C PRO A 82 -11.92 -16.88 4.08
N GLN A 83 -11.77 -15.55 4.23
CA GLN A 83 -12.87 -14.63 3.93
C GLN A 83 -12.29 -13.28 3.48
N PHE A 84 -12.42 -12.99 2.21
CA PHE A 84 -12.01 -11.71 1.63
C PHE A 84 -12.87 -11.37 0.42
N GLU A 85 -12.82 -10.12 0.03
CA GLU A 85 -13.35 -9.63 -1.23
C GLU A 85 -12.30 -8.77 -1.94
N VAL A 86 -12.42 -8.63 -3.25
CA VAL A 86 -11.58 -7.78 -4.07
C VAL A 86 -12.47 -6.78 -4.78
N ILE A 87 -12.17 -5.49 -4.59
CA ILE A 87 -12.92 -4.37 -5.18
C ILE A 87 -11.98 -3.64 -6.14
N VAL A 88 -12.30 -3.67 -7.42
CA VAL A 88 -11.57 -2.97 -8.46
C VAL A 88 -12.32 -1.70 -8.83
N ILE A 89 -11.73 -0.53 -8.55
CA ILE A 89 -12.26 0.75 -8.99
C ILE A 89 -11.56 1.17 -10.28
N ASN A 90 -12.27 1.04 -11.38
CA ASN A 90 -11.77 1.40 -12.70
C ASN A 90 -11.96 2.91 -12.95
N ASP A 91 -10.86 3.63 -13.21
CA ASP A 91 -10.84 5.06 -13.54
C ASP A 91 -10.42 5.27 -15.00
N GLY A 92 -10.99 4.52 -15.91
CA GLY A 92 -10.74 4.61 -17.34
C GLY A 92 -11.96 4.13 -18.13
N ASN A 93 -12.46 4.95 -19.03
CA ASN A 93 -13.64 4.66 -19.85
C ASN A 93 -13.26 4.16 -21.25
N THR A 94 -11.98 4.01 -21.55
CA THR A 94 -11.48 3.83 -22.92
C THR A 94 -10.78 2.51 -23.15
N ASP A 95 -10.55 1.70 -22.11
CA ASP A 95 -9.89 0.43 -22.23
C ASP A 95 -10.87 -0.77 -22.07
N GLU A 96 -10.43 -1.94 -22.52
CA GLU A 96 -11.22 -3.19 -22.46
C GLU A 96 -11.31 -3.78 -21.03
N SER A 97 -11.01 -3.00 -19.98
CA SER A 97 -10.97 -3.53 -18.61
C SER A 97 -12.35 -3.88 -18.09
N GLU A 98 -13.40 -3.16 -18.51
CA GLU A 98 -14.77 -3.39 -18.03
C GLU A 98 -15.28 -4.78 -18.45
N ASP A 99 -15.14 -5.13 -19.74
CA ASP A 99 -15.54 -6.44 -20.24
C ASP A 99 -14.77 -7.56 -19.55
N TYR A 100 -13.47 -7.37 -19.35
CA TYR A 100 -12.63 -8.34 -18.66
C TYR A 100 -13.04 -8.52 -17.18
N LEU A 101 -13.32 -7.44 -16.45
CA LEU A 101 -13.74 -7.50 -15.06
C LEU A 101 -15.13 -8.16 -14.93
N THR A 102 -16.06 -7.88 -15.83
CA THR A 102 -17.38 -8.51 -15.85
C THR A 102 -17.27 -10.03 -16.02
N ILE A 103 -16.43 -10.50 -16.94
CA ILE A 103 -16.18 -11.93 -17.13
C ILE A 103 -15.57 -12.57 -15.87
N LEU A 104 -14.66 -11.86 -15.19
CA LEU A 104 -14.05 -12.37 -13.97
C LEU A 104 -15.00 -12.40 -12.77
N GLU A 105 -15.97 -11.48 -12.65
CA GLU A 105 -16.98 -11.50 -11.60
C GLU A 105 -17.87 -12.76 -11.68
N GLU A 106 -18.16 -13.24 -12.88
CA GLU A 106 -18.89 -14.50 -13.05
C GLU A 106 -18.09 -15.70 -12.52
N LYS A 107 -16.75 -15.65 -12.65
CA LYS A 107 -15.86 -16.72 -12.22
C LYS A 107 -15.51 -16.64 -10.72
N TYR A 108 -15.37 -15.43 -10.17
CA TYR A 108 -14.93 -15.17 -8.80
C TYR A 108 -16.01 -14.40 -8.03
N PRO A 109 -16.88 -15.06 -7.27
CA PRO A 109 -18.01 -14.41 -6.55
C PRO A 109 -17.58 -13.38 -5.49
N HIS A 110 -16.30 -13.33 -5.15
CA HIS A 110 -15.73 -12.36 -4.22
C HIS A 110 -15.03 -11.19 -4.91
N LEU A 111 -15.10 -11.12 -6.24
CA LEU A 111 -14.69 -9.95 -7.01
C LEU A 111 -15.89 -9.05 -7.21
N TYR A 112 -15.67 -7.75 -7.08
CA TYR A 112 -16.61 -6.70 -7.42
C TYR A 112 -15.85 -5.58 -8.13
N HIS A 113 -16.42 -4.98 -9.17
CA HIS A 113 -15.84 -3.80 -9.78
C HIS A 113 -16.82 -2.63 -9.85
N SER A 114 -16.29 -1.43 -9.84
CA SER A 114 -17.03 -0.18 -9.99
C SER A 114 -16.18 0.81 -10.77
N PHE A 115 -16.77 1.90 -11.20
CA PHE A 115 -16.10 2.91 -12.01
C PHE A 115 -16.18 4.30 -11.39
N VAL A 116 -15.21 5.16 -11.75
CA VAL A 116 -15.22 6.56 -11.33
C VAL A 116 -16.07 7.38 -12.32
N PRO A 117 -17.15 8.06 -11.85
CA PRO A 117 -17.98 8.87 -12.73
C PRO A 117 -17.21 10.02 -13.39
N ASP A 118 -17.46 10.28 -14.68
CA ASP A 118 -16.80 11.34 -15.45
C ASP A 118 -17.09 12.77 -14.96
N SER A 119 -18.18 12.96 -14.23
CA SER A 119 -18.61 14.27 -13.69
C SER A 119 -17.73 14.82 -12.57
N SER A 120 -16.74 14.05 -12.09
CA SER A 120 -15.91 14.40 -10.92
C SER A 120 -14.74 15.33 -11.24
N ARG A 121 -14.97 16.43 -11.98
CA ARG A 121 -13.93 17.35 -12.48
C ARG A 121 -13.13 18.12 -11.41
N TYR A 122 -13.62 18.17 -10.17
CA TYR A 122 -13.05 19.01 -9.10
C TYR A 122 -12.27 18.25 -8.01
N ILE A 123 -12.24 16.93 -8.06
CA ILE A 123 -11.57 16.10 -7.05
C ILE A 123 -10.47 15.28 -7.75
N SER A 124 -9.34 15.06 -7.06
CA SER A 124 -8.34 14.11 -7.54
C SER A 124 -9.01 12.75 -7.79
N ARG A 125 -9.03 12.29 -9.03
CA ARG A 125 -9.68 11.02 -9.45
C ARG A 125 -9.20 9.84 -8.59
N LYS A 126 -7.89 9.80 -8.26
CA LYS A 126 -7.35 8.78 -7.37
C LYS A 126 -7.96 8.83 -5.97
N LYS A 127 -8.18 10.02 -5.40
CA LYS A 127 -8.83 10.14 -4.08
C LYS A 127 -10.28 9.67 -4.16
N LEU A 128 -10.97 9.99 -5.23
CA LEU A 128 -12.36 9.55 -5.44
C LEU A 128 -12.42 8.03 -5.59
N ALA A 129 -11.53 7.43 -6.39
CA ALA A 129 -11.45 5.98 -6.55
C ALA A 129 -11.23 5.27 -5.20
N VAL A 130 -10.28 5.74 -4.40
CA VAL A 130 -10.05 5.22 -3.05
C VAL A 130 -11.29 5.39 -2.17
N THR A 131 -11.95 6.55 -2.20
CA THR A 131 -13.16 6.79 -1.40
C THR A 131 -14.31 5.88 -1.82
N LEU A 132 -14.48 5.63 -3.11
CA LEU A 132 -15.49 4.68 -3.61
C LEU A 132 -15.18 3.27 -3.12
N GLY A 133 -13.93 2.81 -3.27
CA GLY A 133 -13.51 1.49 -2.80
C GLY A 133 -13.75 1.30 -1.29
N ILE A 134 -13.49 2.33 -0.47
CA ILE A 134 -13.80 2.29 0.97
C ILE A 134 -15.30 2.20 1.22
N LYS A 135 -16.13 2.96 0.48
CA LYS A 135 -17.59 2.93 0.66
C LYS A 135 -18.22 1.62 0.23
N ASP A 136 -17.67 1.00 -0.79
CA ASP A 136 -18.16 -0.27 -1.33
C ASP A 136 -17.66 -1.49 -0.54
N SER A 137 -16.70 -1.28 0.38
CA SER A 137 -16.14 -2.34 1.21
C SER A 137 -17.14 -2.89 2.23
N LYS A 138 -17.24 -4.21 2.31
CA LYS A 138 -18.08 -4.92 3.30
C LYS A 138 -17.38 -5.14 4.63
N TYR A 139 -16.03 -5.17 4.63
CA TYR A 139 -15.24 -5.52 5.79
C TYR A 139 -14.49 -4.32 6.36
N GLU A 140 -14.24 -4.37 7.65
CA GLU A 140 -13.56 -3.30 8.40
C GLU A 140 -12.06 -3.21 8.06
N TRP A 141 -11.42 -4.36 7.79
CA TRP A 141 -10.01 -4.39 7.42
C TRP A 141 -9.82 -4.17 5.92
N LEU A 142 -9.12 -3.10 5.58
CA LEU A 142 -8.90 -2.67 4.21
C LEU A 142 -7.43 -2.86 3.82
N VAL A 143 -7.20 -3.47 2.68
CA VAL A 143 -5.87 -3.59 2.07
C VAL A 143 -5.88 -2.90 0.72
N PHE A 144 -5.01 -1.93 0.54
CA PHE A 144 -4.87 -1.19 -0.72
C PHE A 144 -3.70 -1.74 -1.53
N THR A 145 -3.93 -1.96 -2.80
CA THR A 145 -2.89 -2.31 -3.77
C THR A 145 -3.18 -1.64 -5.12
N ASN A 146 -2.22 -1.72 -6.04
CA ASN A 146 -2.39 -1.18 -7.38
C ASN A 146 -2.48 -2.32 -8.40
N ALA A 147 -3.06 -2.05 -9.56
CA ALA A 147 -3.19 -3.03 -10.65
C ALA A 147 -1.84 -3.56 -11.18
N ASN A 148 -0.77 -2.74 -11.11
CA ASN A 148 0.58 -3.12 -11.48
C ASN A 148 1.35 -3.94 -10.43
N CYS A 149 0.73 -4.23 -9.29
CA CYS A 149 1.32 -5.03 -8.22
C CYS A 149 0.83 -6.48 -8.28
N MET A 150 1.76 -7.43 -8.25
CA MET A 150 1.45 -8.85 -8.19
C MET A 150 1.95 -9.44 -6.88
N PRO A 151 1.09 -10.08 -6.08
CA PRO A 151 1.53 -10.85 -4.92
C PRO A 151 2.51 -11.95 -5.31
N GLN A 152 3.61 -12.09 -4.58
CA GLN A 152 4.61 -13.12 -4.86
C GLN A 152 4.19 -14.52 -4.41
N SER A 153 3.15 -14.63 -3.60
CA SER A 153 2.62 -15.90 -3.12
C SER A 153 1.13 -15.80 -2.81
N ASN A 154 0.46 -16.95 -2.77
CA ASN A 154 -0.94 -17.06 -2.34
C ASN A 154 -1.12 -16.85 -0.81
N GLN A 155 -0.05 -16.68 -0.04
CA GLN A 155 -0.07 -16.40 1.39
C GLN A 155 0.04 -14.90 1.72
N TRP A 156 0.01 -14.04 0.72
CA TRP A 156 0.21 -12.60 0.90
C TRP A 156 -0.81 -11.98 1.87
N LEU A 157 -2.11 -12.28 1.74
CA LEU A 157 -3.14 -11.78 2.66
C LEU A 157 -2.95 -12.32 4.09
N ARG A 158 -2.56 -13.58 4.25
CA ARG A 158 -2.25 -14.14 5.58
C ARG A 158 -1.07 -13.43 6.23
N LEU A 159 -0.03 -13.14 5.45
CA LEU A 159 1.15 -12.41 5.93
C LEU A 159 0.83 -10.97 6.32
N MET A 160 -0.12 -10.33 5.65
CA MET A 160 -0.63 -9.01 6.03
C MET A 160 -1.46 -9.10 7.32
N ALA A 161 -2.44 -10.01 7.35
CA ALA A 161 -3.40 -10.17 8.44
C ALA A 161 -2.76 -10.50 9.79
N ARG A 162 -1.66 -11.24 9.82
CA ARG A 162 -0.96 -11.58 11.07
C ARG A 162 -0.51 -10.36 11.89
N ASN A 163 -0.47 -9.17 11.27
CA ASN A 163 -0.14 -7.91 11.92
C ASN A 163 -1.39 -7.10 12.32
N PHE A 164 -2.59 -7.56 12.01
CA PHE A 164 -3.85 -6.89 12.36
C PHE A 164 -4.18 -7.16 13.82
N THR A 165 -3.68 -6.33 14.70
CA THR A 165 -3.90 -6.43 16.14
C THR A 165 -4.72 -5.24 16.61
N SER A 166 -5.35 -5.32 17.79
CA SER A 166 -6.08 -4.21 18.39
C SER A 166 -5.25 -2.93 18.60
N ARG A 167 -3.92 -3.04 18.49
CA ARG A 167 -2.98 -1.91 18.56
C ARG A 167 -2.62 -1.35 17.20
N THR A 168 -3.00 -2.04 16.11
CA THR A 168 -2.72 -1.58 14.75
C THR A 168 -3.87 -0.68 14.34
N GLN A 169 -3.66 0.62 14.40
CA GLN A 169 -4.52 1.63 13.80
C GLN A 169 -3.82 2.15 12.55
N VAL A 170 -4.55 2.26 11.47
CA VAL A 170 -4.10 2.84 10.20
C VAL A 170 -4.75 4.19 10.00
#